data_79baa7af7d788feb93fa38f845aef0d9
#
_entry.id   79baa7af7d788feb93fa38f845aef0d9
#
_cell.length_a   1.000
_cell.length_b   1.000
_cell.length_c   1.000
_cell.angle_alpha   90.00
_cell.angle_beta   90.00
_cell.angle_gamma   90.00
#
_symmetry.space_group_name_H-M   'P 1'
#
loop_
_entity.id
_entity.type
_entity.pdbx_description
1 polymer ?
#
loop_
_entity_poly.entity_id
_entity_poly.type
_entity_poly.pdbx_seq_one_letter_code
_entity_poly.pdbx_strand_id
1 'polypeptide(L)'
;MVVLTIMKSQQENKDYAMDIMPEILSRFTPQSLINEQIDQKVLYRILEAGRLAPSAKNRQPWRFILIRDPNVKKKLREACYNEQIIDDAPAIIAVCTTNTEYRMPNSHLSWPVDLSFASAFMCLQAQHEGFNSVIYTTFHEDQVRQILTVPHSMRVLLLLLIGKTSENKSAVHDRLKRDRIISEEHW
;
A
#
# COMPACT_ATOMS: atom_id res chain seq x y z
N MET A 1 33.06 23.76 16.12
CA MET A 1 32.64 22.40 16.55
C MET A 1 31.25 22.04 16.08
N VAL A 2 30.23 22.89 16.21
CA VAL A 2 28.82 22.62 15.77
C VAL A 2 28.69 22.39 14.25
N VAL A 3 29.38 23.15 13.41
CA VAL A 3 29.30 23.03 11.94
C VAL A 3 29.87 21.69 11.44
N LEU A 4 30.96 21.20 12.05
CA LEU A 4 31.56 19.91 11.68
C LEU A 4 30.64 18.72 12.10
N THR A 5 29.89 18.85 13.18
CA THR A 5 28.93 17.83 13.63
C THR A 5 27.72 17.76 12.69
N ILE A 6 27.24 18.94 12.23
CA ILE A 6 26.13 19.00 11.26
C ILE A 6 26.55 18.42 9.90
N MET A 7 27.76 18.70 9.44
CA MET A 7 28.28 18.16 8.17
C MET A 7 28.50 16.63 8.26
N LYS A 8 29.01 16.11 9.37
CA LYS A 8 29.13 14.66 9.58
C LYS A 8 27.77 13.97 9.58
N SER A 9 26.78 14.50 10.28
CA SER A 9 25.43 13.92 10.30
C SER A 9 24.72 13.94 8.94
N GLN A 10 25.00 14.95 8.10
CA GLN A 10 24.49 15.02 6.73
C GLN A 10 25.20 14.05 5.78
N GLN A 11 26.49 13.78 5.99
CA GLN A 11 27.26 12.82 5.21
C GLN A 11 26.85 11.38 5.57
N GLU A 12 26.74 11.05 6.86
CA GLU A 12 26.26 9.73 7.32
C GLU A 12 24.85 9.44 6.82
N ASN A 13 23.92 10.41 6.82
CA ASN A 13 22.58 10.24 6.26
C ASN A 13 22.58 9.98 4.73
N LYS A 14 23.58 10.47 3.99
CA LYS A 14 23.73 10.18 2.55
C LYS A 14 24.24 8.75 2.32
N ASP A 15 25.19 8.28 3.11
CA ASP A 15 25.80 6.96 2.94
C ASP A 15 24.78 5.84 3.18
N TYR A 16 23.89 5.96 4.17
CA TYR A 16 22.84 4.97 4.41
C TYR A 16 21.73 4.96 3.36
N ALA A 17 21.47 6.07 2.66
CA ALA A 17 20.43 6.14 1.62
C ALA A 17 20.87 5.44 0.33
N MET A 18 22.16 5.24 0.10
CA MET A 18 22.68 4.65 -1.15
C MET A 18 22.41 3.15 -1.28
N ASP A 19 22.17 2.44 -0.17
CA ASP A 19 21.95 1.00 -0.13
C ASP A 19 20.45 0.61 0.07
N ILE A 20 19.55 1.60 0.08
CA ILE A 20 18.12 1.34 0.17
C ILE A 20 17.54 1.03 -1.22
N MET A 21 16.66 0.05 -1.30
CA MET A 21 15.98 -0.33 -2.55
C MET A 21 15.39 0.92 -3.24
N PRO A 22 15.68 1.13 -4.54
CA PRO A 22 15.19 2.30 -5.29
C PRO A 22 13.68 2.47 -5.22
N GLU A 23 12.91 1.38 -5.19
CA GLU A 23 11.45 1.38 -5.10
C GLU A 23 10.96 2.01 -3.79
N ILE A 24 11.69 1.79 -2.68
CA ILE A 24 11.36 2.39 -1.38
C ILE A 24 11.62 3.90 -1.41
N LEU A 25 12.74 4.32 -2.01
CA LEU A 25 13.13 5.73 -2.09
C LEU A 25 12.25 6.53 -3.05
N SER A 26 11.87 5.92 -4.18
CA SER A 26 11.12 6.61 -5.24
C SER A 26 9.61 6.57 -5.04
N ARG A 27 9.08 5.62 -4.22
CA ARG A 27 7.65 5.50 -3.98
C ARG A 27 7.10 6.72 -3.25
N PHE A 28 6.06 7.31 -3.80
CA PHE A 28 5.23 8.30 -3.11
C PHE A 28 3.75 8.01 -3.35
N THR A 29 2.87 8.67 -2.62
CA THR A 29 1.43 8.57 -2.79
C THR A 29 0.95 9.78 -3.59
N PRO A 30 0.52 9.61 -4.85
CA PRO A 30 0.00 10.69 -5.67
C PRO A 30 -1.41 11.10 -5.21
N GLN A 31 -1.79 12.34 -5.53
CA GLN A 31 -3.16 12.84 -5.31
C GLN A 31 -4.08 12.54 -6.49
N SER A 32 -3.51 12.29 -7.67
CA SER A 32 -4.24 11.96 -8.89
C SER A 32 -3.57 10.84 -9.66
N LEU A 33 -4.36 10.07 -10.38
CA LEU A 33 -3.89 9.00 -11.26
C LEU A 33 -4.36 9.26 -12.70
N ILE A 34 -3.60 8.75 -13.67
CA ILE A 34 -3.94 8.79 -15.08
C ILE A 34 -4.63 7.47 -15.43
N ASN A 35 -5.84 7.55 -16.01
CA ASN A 35 -6.60 6.38 -16.44
C ASN A 35 -6.03 5.80 -17.74
N GLU A 36 -4.82 5.25 -17.66
CA GLU A 36 -4.12 4.55 -18.74
C GLU A 36 -4.14 3.06 -18.45
N GLN A 37 -4.57 2.26 -19.42
CA GLN A 37 -4.69 0.81 -19.23
C GLN A 37 -3.37 0.16 -18.84
N ILE A 38 -3.41 -0.69 -17.82
CA ILE A 38 -2.26 -1.46 -17.35
C ILE A 38 -2.29 -2.87 -17.97
N ASP A 39 -1.14 -3.32 -18.48
CA ASP A 39 -1.00 -4.70 -19.00
C ASP A 39 -1.37 -5.72 -17.92
N GLN A 40 -2.12 -6.73 -18.30
CA GLN A 40 -2.58 -7.77 -17.38
C GLN A 40 -1.44 -8.53 -16.71
N LYS A 41 -0.33 -8.74 -17.39
CA LYS A 41 0.85 -9.42 -16.83
C LYS A 41 1.48 -8.58 -15.71
N VAL A 42 1.49 -7.26 -15.84
CA VAL A 42 1.96 -6.33 -14.79
C VAL A 42 1.07 -6.46 -13.56
N LEU A 43 -0.25 -6.41 -13.73
CA LEU A 43 -1.19 -6.56 -12.61
C LEU A 43 -1.05 -7.92 -11.91
N TYR A 44 -0.81 -8.99 -12.66
CA TYR A 44 -0.57 -10.31 -12.05
C TYR A 44 0.76 -10.38 -11.30
N ARG A 45 1.84 -9.72 -11.75
CA ARG A 45 3.09 -9.65 -10.98
C ARG A 45 2.91 -8.87 -9.68
N ILE A 46 2.11 -7.79 -9.70
CA ILE A 46 1.77 -7.04 -8.48
C ILE A 46 0.98 -7.91 -7.50
N LEU A 47 -0.04 -8.64 -7.98
CA LEU A 47 -0.81 -9.56 -7.14
C LEU A 47 0.05 -10.71 -6.59
N GLU A 48 0.98 -11.22 -7.40
CA GLU A 48 1.92 -12.28 -6.99
C GLU A 48 2.86 -11.79 -5.88
N ALA A 49 3.35 -10.54 -5.95
CA ALA A 49 4.13 -9.95 -4.86
C ALA A 49 3.33 -9.94 -3.53
N GLY A 50 2.05 -9.57 -3.58
CA GLY A 50 1.17 -9.67 -2.41
C GLY A 50 1.00 -11.09 -1.89
N ARG A 51 0.87 -12.09 -2.79
CA ARG A 51 0.76 -13.50 -2.43
C ARG A 51 2.01 -14.04 -1.73
N LEU A 52 3.19 -13.51 -2.07
CA LEU A 52 4.49 -13.91 -1.52
C LEU A 52 4.83 -13.22 -0.20
N ALA A 53 3.99 -12.33 0.30
CA ALA A 53 4.24 -11.64 1.56
C ALA A 53 4.29 -12.62 2.76
N PRO A 54 4.98 -12.27 3.85
CA PRO A 54 4.96 -13.05 5.08
C PRO A 54 3.61 -12.90 5.80
N SER A 55 3.21 -13.92 6.55
CA SER A 55 2.04 -13.87 7.43
C SER A 55 2.24 -14.64 8.72
N ALA A 56 1.48 -14.30 9.76
CA ALA A 56 1.53 -14.96 11.05
C ALA A 56 1.31 -16.48 10.90
N LYS A 57 2.31 -17.29 11.29
CA LYS A 57 2.32 -18.77 11.13
C LYS A 57 2.04 -19.21 9.69
N ASN A 58 2.39 -18.40 8.70
CA ASN A 58 2.15 -18.66 7.27
C ASN A 58 0.66 -18.95 6.94
N ARG A 59 -0.27 -18.30 7.63
CA ARG A 59 -1.71 -18.52 7.43
C ARG A 59 -2.26 -17.97 6.12
N GLN A 60 -1.63 -16.96 5.51
CA GLN A 60 -1.98 -16.38 4.22
C GLN A 60 -3.48 -16.01 4.12
N PRO A 61 -3.98 -15.16 5.04
CA PRO A 61 -5.42 -14.92 5.19
C PRO A 61 -6.01 -14.03 4.10
N TRP A 62 -5.19 -13.48 3.22
CA TRP A 62 -5.58 -12.51 2.20
C TRP A 62 -6.38 -13.14 1.06
N ARG A 63 -7.26 -12.32 0.49
CA ARG A 63 -7.91 -12.50 -0.80
C ARG A 63 -7.87 -11.17 -1.52
N PHE A 64 -7.49 -11.20 -2.79
CA PHE A 64 -7.38 -10.01 -3.63
C PHE A 64 -8.45 -10.02 -4.70
N ILE A 65 -9.16 -8.90 -4.85
CA ILE A 65 -10.14 -8.72 -5.91
C ILE A 65 -9.60 -7.63 -6.83
N LEU A 66 -9.29 -7.98 -8.08
CA LEU A 66 -8.84 -7.04 -9.09
C LEU A 66 -10.06 -6.43 -9.80
N ILE A 67 -10.18 -5.11 -9.72
CA ILE A 67 -11.30 -4.33 -10.26
C ILE A 67 -10.77 -3.44 -11.38
N ARG A 68 -11.35 -3.58 -12.59
CA ARG A 68 -11.06 -2.75 -13.78
C ARG A 68 -12.32 -2.27 -14.47
N ASP A 69 -13.47 -2.89 -14.19
CA ASP A 69 -14.75 -2.54 -14.80
C ASP A 69 -15.17 -1.12 -14.36
N PRO A 70 -15.40 -0.19 -15.34
CA PRO A 70 -15.78 1.18 -15.02
C PRO A 70 -17.10 1.27 -14.24
N ASN A 71 -18.06 0.35 -14.47
CA ASN A 71 -19.33 0.37 -13.76
C ASN A 71 -19.16 -0.03 -12.30
N VAL A 72 -18.26 -0.99 -12.02
CA VAL A 72 -17.92 -1.38 -10.64
C VAL A 72 -17.18 -0.24 -9.94
N LYS A 73 -16.21 0.41 -10.61
CA LYS A 73 -15.47 1.56 -10.06
C LYS A 73 -16.41 2.71 -9.74
N LYS A 74 -17.38 3.03 -10.62
CA LYS A 74 -18.38 4.07 -10.37
C LYS A 74 -19.17 3.82 -9.08
N LYS A 75 -19.61 2.58 -8.86
CA LYS A 75 -20.30 2.19 -7.61
C LYS A 75 -19.36 2.28 -6.40
N LEU A 76 -18.11 1.84 -6.54
CA LEU A 76 -17.10 1.97 -5.48
C LEU A 76 -16.83 3.42 -5.13
N ARG A 77 -16.82 4.34 -6.11
CA ARG A 77 -16.66 5.77 -5.87
C ARG A 77 -17.74 6.30 -4.92
N GLU A 78 -19.00 5.91 -5.11
CA GLU A 78 -20.09 6.30 -4.20
C GLU A 78 -19.82 5.81 -2.78
N ALA A 79 -19.36 4.56 -2.61
CA ALA A 79 -18.96 3.99 -1.32
C ALA A 79 -17.68 4.64 -0.73
N CYS A 80 -16.90 5.33 -1.55
CA CYS A 80 -15.65 6.02 -1.22
C CYS A 80 -15.83 7.55 -1.17
N TYR A 81 -16.99 8.05 -0.70
CA TYR A 81 -17.29 9.48 -0.52
C TYR A 81 -17.15 10.32 -1.80
N ASN A 82 -17.40 9.73 -2.96
CA ASN A 82 -17.32 10.34 -4.28
C ASN A 82 -15.92 10.83 -4.69
N GLU A 83 -14.86 10.26 -4.13
CA GLU A 83 -13.49 10.61 -4.47
C GLU A 83 -13.16 10.26 -5.93
N GLN A 84 -12.71 11.26 -6.69
CA GLN A 84 -12.45 11.13 -8.12
C GLN A 84 -11.33 10.14 -8.44
N ILE A 85 -10.34 10.01 -7.56
CA ILE A 85 -9.19 9.11 -7.76
C ILE A 85 -9.60 7.63 -7.92
N ILE A 86 -10.80 7.24 -7.45
CA ILE A 86 -11.37 5.89 -7.64
C ILE A 86 -11.70 5.63 -9.11
N ASP A 87 -12.29 6.63 -9.80
CA ASP A 87 -12.57 6.52 -11.25
C ASP A 87 -11.30 6.63 -12.08
N ASP A 88 -10.37 7.48 -11.66
CA ASP A 88 -9.11 7.75 -12.36
C ASP A 88 -8.13 6.55 -12.31
N ALA A 89 -8.22 5.72 -11.28
CA ALA A 89 -7.38 4.53 -11.18
C ALA A 89 -7.70 3.50 -12.28
N PRO A 90 -6.76 3.14 -13.17
CA PRO A 90 -7.00 2.11 -14.19
C PRO A 90 -7.22 0.72 -13.61
N ALA A 91 -6.69 0.45 -12.42
CA ALA A 91 -6.90 -0.78 -11.68
C ALA A 91 -6.98 -0.51 -10.17
N ILE A 92 -7.88 -1.23 -9.50
CA ILE A 92 -8.04 -1.23 -8.04
C ILE A 92 -7.92 -2.67 -7.57
N ILE A 93 -7.20 -2.90 -6.48
CA ILE A 93 -7.13 -4.19 -5.80
C ILE A 93 -7.77 -4.04 -4.43
N ALA A 94 -8.92 -4.69 -4.20
CA ALA A 94 -9.48 -4.79 -2.87
C ALA A 94 -8.74 -5.89 -2.08
N VAL A 95 -8.20 -5.52 -0.92
CA VAL A 95 -7.43 -6.40 -0.06
C VAL A 95 -8.33 -6.88 1.08
N CYS A 96 -8.72 -8.14 1.01
CA CYS A 96 -9.69 -8.76 1.90
C CYS A 96 -9.06 -9.87 2.75
N THR A 97 -9.70 -10.21 3.87
CA THR A 97 -9.29 -11.32 4.73
C THR A 97 -10.39 -12.34 4.93
N THR A 98 -10.00 -13.62 4.99
CA THR A 98 -10.88 -14.74 5.35
C THR A 98 -10.80 -15.10 6.83
N ASN A 99 -9.81 -14.58 7.56
CA ASN A 99 -9.59 -14.91 8.97
C ASN A 99 -9.63 -13.64 9.82
N THR A 100 -10.75 -13.37 10.43
CA THR A 100 -10.99 -12.17 11.24
C THR A 100 -10.77 -12.37 12.73
N GLU A 101 -10.56 -13.60 13.20
CA GLU A 101 -10.59 -13.94 14.63
C GLU A 101 -9.22 -14.28 15.22
N TYR A 102 -8.27 -14.73 14.36
CA TYR A 102 -6.97 -15.13 14.88
C TYR A 102 -6.22 -13.99 15.56
N ARG A 103 -5.90 -14.21 16.83
CA ARG A 103 -5.05 -13.33 17.63
C ARG A 103 -3.66 -13.91 17.78
N MET A 104 -2.67 -13.04 17.67
CA MET A 104 -1.29 -13.36 18.02
C MET A 104 -1.15 -13.51 19.54
N PRO A 105 -0.07 -14.11 20.06
CA PRO A 105 0.13 -14.28 21.50
C PRO A 105 0.05 -12.98 22.31
N ASN A 106 0.36 -11.84 21.72
CA ASN A 106 0.22 -10.50 22.31
C ASN A 106 -1.21 -9.93 22.22
N SER A 107 -2.21 -10.75 21.91
CA SER A 107 -3.64 -10.43 21.79
C SER A 107 -4.05 -9.55 20.62
N HIS A 108 -3.12 -9.09 19.76
CA HIS A 108 -3.46 -8.34 18.56
C HIS A 108 -4.02 -9.25 17.46
N LEU A 109 -5.00 -8.75 16.72
CA LEU A 109 -5.47 -9.43 15.50
C LEU A 109 -4.34 -9.50 14.47
N SER A 110 -4.14 -10.68 13.85
CA SER A 110 -3.04 -10.84 12.89
C SER A 110 -3.37 -10.29 11.51
N TRP A 111 -4.62 -10.37 11.09
CA TRP A 111 -5.01 -10.07 9.70
C TRP A 111 -4.70 -8.63 9.26
N PRO A 112 -4.84 -7.56 10.09
CA PRO A 112 -4.45 -6.22 9.65
C PRO A 112 -2.95 -6.14 9.37
N VAL A 113 -2.14 -6.80 10.18
CA VAL A 113 -0.68 -6.87 10.01
C VAL A 113 -0.32 -7.67 8.74
N ASP A 114 -0.90 -8.87 8.59
CA ASP A 114 -0.65 -9.75 7.44
C ASP A 114 -1.03 -9.06 6.11
N LEU A 115 -2.20 -8.42 6.07
CA LEU A 115 -2.67 -7.72 4.88
C LEU A 115 -1.86 -6.45 4.58
N SER A 116 -1.34 -5.78 5.62
CA SER A 116 -0.46 -4.61 5.44
C SER A 116 0.86 -5.02 4.80
N PHE A 117 1.45 -6.16 5.19
CA PHE A 117 2.64 -6.70 4.51
C PHE A 117 2.35 -7.02 3.05
N ALA A 118 1.25 -7.70 2.76
CA ALA A 118 0.87 -8.01 1.38
C ALA A 118 0.68 -6.73 0.54
N SER A 119 0.02 -5.72 1.11
CA SER A 119 -0.17 -4.43 0.45
C SER A 119 1.14 -3.69 0.21
N ALA A 120 2.05 -3.70 1.17
CA ALA A 120 3.37 -3.09 1.04
C ALA A 120 4.19 -3.75 -0.09
N PHE A 121 4.16 -5.08 -0.19
CA PHE A 121 4.84 -5.81 -1.27
C PHE A 121 4.24 -5.46 -2.64
N MET A 122 2.90 -5.37 -2.72
CA MET A 122 2.23 -4.92 -3.95
C MET A 122 2.60 -3.48 -4.32
N CYS A 123 2.72 -2.56 -3.35
CA CYS A 123 3.16 -1.19 -3.59
C CYS A 123 4.58 -1.13 -4.15
N LEU A 124 5.51 -1.92 -3.59
CA LEU A 124 6.89 -1.97 -4.06
C LEU A 124 6.98 -2.58 -5.47
N GLN A 125 6.23 -3.66 -5.74
CA GLN A 125 6.18 -4.23 -7.07
C GLN A 125 5.55 -3.28 -8.09
N ALA A 126 4.50 -2.55 -7.72
CA ALA A 126 3.91 -1.54 -8.59
C ALA A 126 4.95 -0.45 -8.94
N GLN A 127 5.71 0.02 -7.95
CA GLN A 127 6.78 1.00 -8.17
C GLN A 127 7.88 0.45 -9.08
N HIS A 128 8.28 -0.82 -8.91
CA HIS A 128 9.24 -1.51 -9.78
C HIS A 128 8.75 -1.57 -11.24
N GLU A 129 7.46 -1.77 -11.45
CA GLU A 129 6.81 -1.79 -12.77
C GLU A 129 6.57 -0.38 -13.36
N GLY A 130 7.00 0.68 -12.67
CA GLY A 130 6.82 2.07 -13.10
C GLY A 130 5.42 2.64 -12.85
N PHE A 131 4.66 2.06 -11.93
CA PHE A 131 3.33 2.52 -11.51
C PHE A 131 3.36 3.04 -10.08
N ASN A 132 2.56 4.06 -9.82
CA ASN A 132 2.28 4.54 -8.47
C ASN A 132 1.15 3.74 -7.83
N SER A 133 1.11 3.76 -6.51
CA SER A 133 0.06 3.13 -5.72
C SER A 133 -0.48 4.06 -4.65
N VAL A 134 -1.80 4.00 -4.42
CA VAL A 134 -2.48 4.72 -3.36
C VAL A 134 -3.19 3.72 -2.46
N ILE A 135 -2.80 3.70 -1.18
CA ILE A 135 -3.51 2.93 -0.16
C ILE A 135 -4.72 3.76 0.28
N TYR A 136 -5.91 3.28 -0.06
CA TYR A 136 -7.16 3.98 0.22
C TYR A 136 -7.97 3.20 1.26
N THR A 137 -8.29 3.86 2.38
CA THR A 137 -8.96 3.25 3.54
C THR A 137 -10.25 3.98 3.94
N THR A 138 -10.59 5.08 3.24
CA THR A 138 -11.74 5.91 3.56
C THR A 138 -12.95 5.48 2.74
N PHE A 139 -13.70 4.48 3.22
CA PHE A 139 -14.88 3.95 2.53
C PHE A 139 -15.90 3.34 3.49
N HIS A 140 -17.13 3.21 3.04
CA HIS A 140 -18.19 2.44 3.70
C HIS A 140 -18.00 0.94 3.42
N GLU A 141 -17.39 0.19 4.36
CA GLU A 141 -17.02 -1.22 4.15
C GLU A 141 -18.20 -2.09 3.75
N ASP A 142 -19.37 -1.91 4.35
CA ASP A 142 -20.57 -2.72 4.03
C ASP A 142 -21.01 -2.52 2.57
N GLN A 143 -20.96 -1.29 2.07
CA GLN A 143 -21.25 -0.99 0.66
C GLN A 143 -20.21 -1.60 -0.27
N VAL A 144 -18.91 -1.47 0.05
CA VAL A 144 -17.84 -2.09 -0.73
C VAL A 144 -18.00 -3.62 -0.78
N ARG A 145 -18.32 -4.26 0.35
CA ARG A 145 -18.59 -5.70 0.39
C ARG A 145 -19.77 -6.09 -0.50
N GLN A 146 -20.87 -5.33 -0.47
CA GLN A 146 -22.04 -5.58 -1.33
C GLN A 146 -21.69 -5.43 -2.81
N ILE A 147 -21.00 -4.35 -3.19
CA ILE A 147 -20.59 -4.09 -4.57
C ILE A 147 -19.68 -5.20 -5.12
N LEU A 148 -18.74 -5.66 -4.30
CA LEU A 148 -17.76 -6.69 -4.67
C LEU A 148 -18.19 -8.11 -4.35
N THR A 149 -19.42 -8.31 -3.84
CA THR A 149 -19.96 -9.61 -3.41
C THR A 149 -19.05 -10.35 -2.41
N VAL A 150 -18.41 -9.59 -1.52
CA VAL A 150 -17.55 -10.14 -0.46
C VAL A 150 -18.44 -10.72 0.65
N PRO A 151 -18.21 -11.98 1.05
CA PRO A 151 -19.01 -12.62 2.11
C PRO A 151 -18.97 -11.83 3.43
N HIS A 152 -20.07 -11.90 4.21
CA HIS A 152 -20.14 -11.23 5.52
C HIS A 152 -19.08 -11.69 6.53
N SER A 153 -18.60 -12.93 6.41
CA SER A 153 -17.51 -13.48 7.23
C SER A 153 -16.13 -12.90 6.90
N MET A 154 -16.02 -12.14 5.81
CA MET A 154 -14.78 -11.52 5.38
C MET A 154 -14.79 -10.01 5.64
N ARG A 155 -13.61 -9.42 5.76
CA ARG A 155 -13.42 -7.97 5.90
C ARG A 155 -12.61 -7.43 4.72
N VAL A 156 -12.87 -6.19 4.36
CA VAL A 156 -12.07 -5.43 3.40
C VAL A 156 -11.21 -4.44 4.17
N LEU A 157 -9.88 -4.62 4.14
CA LEU A 157 -8.95 -3.75 4.87
C LEU A 157 -8.75 -2.42 4.15
N LEU A 158 -8.48 -2.50 2.85
CA LEU A 158 -8.15 -1.34 2.03
C LEU A 158 -8.42 -1.61 0.54
N LEU A 159 -8.48 -0.54 -0.21
CA LEU A 159 -8.42 -0.55 -1.67
C LEU A 159 -7.03 -0.04 -2.09
N LEU A 160 -6.29 -0.82 -2.87
CA LEU A 160 -5.02 -0.43 -3.43
C LEU A 160 -5.27 0.04 -4.88
N LEU A 161 -5.15 1.35 -5.10
CA LEU A 161 -5.31 1.95 -6.41
C LEU A 161 -3.96 1.94 -7.12
N ILE A 162 -3.92 1.49 -8.36
CA ILE A 162 -2.69 1.40 -9.16
C ILE A 162 -2.87 2.24 -10.42
N GLY A 163 -1.89 3.08 -10.75
CA GLY A 163 -1.90 3.89 -11.96
C GLY A 163 -0.60 4.70 -12.11
N LYS A 164 -0.44 5.39 -13.23
CA LYS A 164 0.58 6.41 -13.41
C LYS A 164 0.10 7.75 -12.89
N THR A 165 1.01 8.67 -12.67
CA THR A 165 0.70 10.07 -12.35
C THR A 165 1.64 11.00 -13.11
N SER A 166 1.19 12.21 -13.37
CA SER A 166 2.03 13.31 -13.87
C SER A 166 2.74 14.08 -12.75
N GLU A 167 2.42 13.77 -11.49
CA GLU A 167 3.06 14.41 -10.34
C GLU A 167 4.52 13.98 -10.24
N ASN A 168 5.39 14.94 -10.01
CA ASN A 168 6.81 14.70 -9.77
C ASN A 168 7.13 15.03 -8.29
N LYS A 169 7.01 14.02 -7.43
CA LYS A 169 7.31 14.15 -6.00
C LYS A 169 8.34 13.10 -5.60
N SER A 170 9.13 13.41 -4.57
CA SER A 170 10.05 12.45 -3.97
C SER A 170 9.43 11.86 -2.69
N ALA A 171 9.63 10.57 -2.47
CA ALA A 171 9.16 9.87 -1.27
C ALA A 171 9.84 10.33 0.04
N VAL A 172 10.94 11.05 -0.08
CA VAL A 172 11.81 11.44 1.07
C VAL A 172 11.25 12.63 1.84
N HIS A 173 10.16 13.27 1.35
CA HIS A 173 9.60 14.45 2.01
C HIS A 173 8.86 14.08 3.30
N ASP A 174 9.06 14.91 4.33
CA ASP A 174 8.34 14.90 5.61
C ASP A 174 8.45 13.59 6.42
N ARG A 175 9.65 13.02 6.49
CA ARG A 175 9.94 11.94 7.44
C ARG A 175 10.49 12.50 8.74
N LEU A 176 10.07 11.89 9.85
CA LEU A 176 10.69 12.18 11.14
C LEU A 176 12.18 11.92 11.07
N LYS A 177 12.94 12.69 11.83
CA LYS A 177 14.37 12.46 11.96
C LYS A 177 14.66 11.10 12.57
N ARG A 178 15.79 10.49 12.17
CA ARG A 178 16.19 9.15 12.58
C ARG A 178 16.28 9.01 14.10
N ASP A 179 16.82 9.99 14.78
CA ASP A 179 16.96 10.06 16.24
C ASP A 179 15.62 10.09 16.99
N ARG A 180 14.52 10.36 16.29
CA ARG A 180 13.17 10.35 16.85
C ARG A 180 12.44 9.02 16.74
N ILE A 181 12.94 8.09 15.92
CA ILE A 181 12.26 6.84 15.59
C ILE A 181 13.12 5.61 15.83
N ILE A 182 14.43 5.80 16.03
CA ILE A 182 15.38 4.71 16.28
C ILE A 182 15.99 4.93 17.66
N SER A 183 15.84 3.95 18.51
CA SER A 183 16.53 3.84 19.80
C SER A 183 17.29 2.52 19.80
N GLU A 184 18.46 2.50 20.42
CA GLU A 184 19.27 1.29 20.57
C GLU A 184 19.08 0.74 21.98
N GLU A 185 18.69 -0.55 22.06
CA GLU A 185 18.47 -1.34 23.28
C GLU A 185 17.32 -0.82 24.17
N HIS A 186 17.24 0.48 24.45
CA HIS A 186 16.23 1.09 25.33
C HIS A 186 15.56 2.29 24.66
N TRP A 187 14.30 2.55 25.06
CA TRP A 187 13.53 3.74 24.62
C TRP A 187 13.96 4.97 25.39
#